data_e17d84fe6d74b6ba08c65c2ceaa0485e
#
_entry.id   e17d84fe6d74b6ba08c65c2ceaa0485e
#
_cell.length_a   1.000
_cell.length_b   1.000
_cell.length_c   1.000
_cell.angle_alpha   90.00
_cell.angle_beta   90.00
_cell.angle_gamma   90.00
#
_symmetry.space_group_name_H-M   'P 1'
#
loop_
_entity.id
_entity.type
_entity.pdbx_description
1 polymer ?
#
loop_
_entity_poly.entity_id
_entity_poly.type
_entity_poly.pdbx_seq_one_letter_code
_entity_poly.pdbx_strand_id
1 'polypeptide(L)'
;MAPKDSKRPFHTASDAEIKHGEVYDVYFERTVQILKARRDRKRVRAEIYLKALPEDWEWGVLAGIEEAAALLEGVPVDVQAMDEGTIFAPYQPIMTLEGVYVDWAQYETALLGLLCQASGIATKAARCKKAAGDRQVISFGARRLHPALAPMIERNAFVGGCDGVAVTKAAELIDADPTGTIPHALVLMIGDTVEALKAFNEIMDRKIRRVALIDTLQDEKFEAIRVAEALGEDLYAVRLDTPSSRRGDLYRIVQEVRWELDLRGYGHVKIITSGGIDEYEILRLNPVVDGYGVGTSIANAPVVSFALDITEIEGRPMAKRGKWSGAKDVFRRRGTFETVVVPAGRGAPRDGAWDSLLKPLLAAGRITRDLPPPRTIRDHVLEQLRPVALETLRRTAQRRDF
;
A
#
# COMPACT_ATOMS: atom_id res chain seq x y z
N MET A 1 17.10 33.24 -6.43
CA MET A 1 16.02 33.07 -5.44
C MET A 1 14.71 33.35 -6.16
N ALA A 2 13.90 32.31 -6.39
CA ALA A 2 12.55 32.51 -6.87
C ALA A 2 11.74 33.31 -5.83
N PRO A 3 10.76 34.15 -6.24
CA PRO A 3 9.95 34.90 -5.31
C PRO A 3 9.25 33.90 -4.37
N LYS A 4 9.35 34.13 -3.06
CA LYS A 4 8.55 33.42 -2.08
C LYS A 4 7.09 33.65 -2.43
N ASP A 5 6.44 32.67 -3.01
CA ASP A 5 4.99 32.67 -3.17
C ASP A 5 4.37 32.57 -1.78
N SER A 6 4.11 33.77 -1.20
CA SER A 6 3.75 33.93 0.21
C SER A 6 2.33 33.47 0.56
N LYS A 7 1.63 32.78 -0.37
CA LYS A 7 0.22 32.38 -0.22
C LYS A 7 -0.06 30.95 -0.60
N ARG A 8 0.86 30.04 -0.30
CA ARG A 8 0.57 28.61 -0.43
C ARG A 8 -0.40 28.20 0.69
N PRO A 9 -1.66 27.81 0.38
CA PRO A 9 -2.64 27.50 1.41
C PRO A 9 -2.35 26.16 2.12
N PHE A 10 -1.63 25.23 1.44
CA PHE A 10 -1.25 23.93 1.99
C PHE A 10 0.28 23.81 2.04
N HIS A 11 0.79 23.18 3.12
CA HIS A 11 2.23 23.01 3.34
C HIS A 11 2.76 21.72 2.67
N THR A 12 2.43 21.54 1.39
CA THR A 12 2.90 20.41 0.57
C THR A 12 3.68 20.93 -0.62
N ALA A 13 4.62 20.14 -1.12
CA ALA A 13 5.24 20.42 -2.40
C ALA A 13 4.21 20.24 -3.52
N SER A 14 4.33 21.05 -4.57
CA SER A 14 3.56 20.86 -5.80
C SER A 14 4.20 19.78 -6.68
N ASP A 15 3.44 19.21 -7.61
CA ASP A 15 3.93 18.25 -8.59
C ASP A 15 5.12 18.81 -9.38
N ALA A 16 5.09 20.10 -9.73
CA ALA A 16 6.19 20.76 -10.43
C ALA A 16 7.47 20.83 -9.59
N GLU A 17 7.39 21.17 -8.30
CA GLU A 17 8.55 21.21 -7.39
C GLU A 17 9.13 19.82 -7.18
N ILE A 18 8.29 18.80 -7.05
CA ILE A 18 8.74 17.40 -6.96
C ILE A 18 9.43 16.99 -8.26
N LYS A 19 8.78 17.22 -9.40
CA LYS A 19 9.29 16.85 -10.73
C LYS A 19 10.59 17.56 -11.09
N HIS A 20 10.78 18.81 -10.68
CA HIS A 20 12.02 19.57 -10.93
C HIS A 20 13.13 19.24 -9.91
N GLY A 21 12.90 18.31 -8.97
CA GLY A 21 13.88 17.91 -7.97
C GLY A 21 14.20 19.03 -6.99
N GLU A 22 13.17 19.81 -6.56
CA GLU A 22 13.32 20.88 -5.59
C GLU A 22 13.08 20.41 -4.15
N VAL A 23 12.66 19.14 -3.97
CA VAL A 23 12.41 18.51 -2.67
C VAL A 23 13.58 17.58 -2.32
N TYR A 24 14.62 18.16 -1.69
CA TYR A 24 15.84 17.43 -1.36
C TYR A 24 16.46 17.89 -0.03
N ASP A 25 17.26 17.02 0.56
CA ASP A 25 18.10 17.38 1.70
C ASP A 25 19.25 18.30 1.26
N VAL A 26 19.50 19.37 2.00
CA VAL A 26 20.47 20.42 1.67
C VAL A 26 21.89 19.90 1.38
N TYR A 27 22.25 18.73 1.90
CA TYR A 27 23.58 18.16 1.63
C TYR A 27 23.75 17.71 0.17
N PHE A 28 22.67 17.39 -0.56
CA PHE A 28 22.73 17.11 -2.00
C PHE A 28 23.07 18.37 -2.80
N GLU A 29 22.43 19.50 -2.48
CA GLU A 29 22.77 20.78 -3.10
C GLU A 29 24.26 21.11 -2.91
N ARG A 30 24.75 21.02 -1.67
CA ARG A 30 26.16 21.27 -1.33
C ARG A 30 27.11 20.32 -2.06
N THR A 31 26.74 19.03 -2.14
CA THR A 31 27.52 18.03 -2.85
C THR A 31 27.61 18.36 -4.34
N VAL A 32 26.49 18.66 -4.99
CA VAL A 32 26.43 19.03 -6.40
C VAL A 32 27.24 20.31 -6.68
N GLN A 33 27.13 21.33 -5.80
CA GLN A 33 27.93 22.56 -5.92
C GLN A 33 29.43 22.28 -5.85
N ILE A 34 29.88 21.46 -4.89
CA ILE A 34 31.30 21.09 -4.75
C ILE A 34 31.79 20.32 -5.97
N LEU A 35 31.05 19.31 -6.43
CA LEU A 35 31.46 18.50 -7.57
C LEU A 35 31.49 19.30 -8.86
N LYS A 36 30.53 20.19 -9.09
CA LYS A 36 30.51 21.11 -10.25
C LYS A 36 31.71 22.07 -10.20
N ALA A 37 32.03 22.67 -9.04
CA ALA A 37 33.21 23.54 -8.89
C ALA A 37 34.53 22.82 -9.17
N ARG A 38 34.61 21.53 -8.82
CA ARG A 38 35.75 20.65 -9.08
C ARG A 38 35.78 20.08 -10.52
N ARG A 39 34.71 20.33 -11.30
CA ARG A 39 34.50 19.71 -12.63
C ARG A 39 34.47 18.18 -12.55
N ASP A 40 34.02 17.63 -11.45
CA ASP A 40 33.91 16.19 -11.21
C ASP A 40 32.54 15.69 -11.72
N ARG A 41 32.56 14.93 -12.83
CA ARG A 41 31.37 14.40 -13.50
C ARG A 41 31.43 12.88 -13.61
N LYS A 42 31.86 12.23 -12.53
CA LYS A 42 31.96 10.77 -12.52
C LYS A 42 30.60 10.11 -12.72
N ARG A 43 30.63 9.08 -13.56
CA ARG A 43 29.52 8.15 -13.71
C ARG A 43 29.51 7.19 -12.52
N VAL A 44 28.35 7.03 -11.90
CA VAL A 44 28.18 6.12 -10.77
C VAL A 44 27.03 5.16 -11.04
N ARG A 45 27.12 3.98 -10.44
CA ARG A 45 25.99 3.08 -10.27
C ARG A 45 25.61 3.04 -8.79
N ALA A 46 24.33 3.19 -8.52
CA ALA A 46 23.76 3.11 -7.18
C ALA A 46 22.63 2.08 -7.16
N GLU A 47 22.34 1.53 -5.99
CA GLU A 47 21.25 0.59 -5.77
C GLU A 47 20.34 1.05 -4.63
N ILE A 48 19.05 0.80 -4.77
CA ILE A 48 18.06 0.97 -3.72
C ILE A 48 17.69 -0.39 -3.14
N TYR A 49 17.85 -0.55 -1.83
CA TYR A 49 17.54 -1.76 -1.09
C TYR A 49 17.31 -1.45 0.38
N LEU A 50 16.95 -2.46 1.18
CA LEU A 50 16.83 -2.32 2.63
C LEU A 50 17.52 -3.49 3.35
N LYS A 51 17.81 -3.29 4.65
CA LYS A 51 18.42 -4.32 5.51
C LYS A 51 17.40 -5.07 6.36
N ALA A 52 16.30 -4.43 6.71
CA ALA A 52 15.23 -5.01 7.51
C ALA A 52 13.91 -4.34 7.14
N LEU A 53 12.84 -5.10 7.16
CA LEU A 53 11.48 -4.59 7.07
C LEU A 53 10.97 -4.14 8.46
N PRO A 54 10.02 -3.20 8.52
CA PRO A 54 9.43 -2.80 9.79
C PRO A 54 8.66 -3.95 10.45
N GLU A 55 8.46 -3.87 11.77
CA GLU A 55 7.65 -4.83 12.54
C GLU A 55 8.06 -6.30 12.34
N ASP A 56 9.34 -6.56 12.04
CA ASP A 56 9.87 -7.90 11.73
C ASP A 56 9.15 -8.62 10.58
N TRP A 57 8.60 -7.88 9.63
CA TRP A 57 8.01 -8.48 8.44
C TRP A 57 9.08 -9.25 7.63
N GLU A 58 8.71 -10.39 7.11
CA GLU A 58 9.63 -11.22 6.32
C GLU A 58 9.67 -10.81 4.86
N TRP A 59 8.61 -10.16 4.38
CA TRP A 59 8.44 -9.72 3.00
C TRP A 59 7.70 -8.38 2.92
N GLY A 60 7.92 -7.68 1.83
CA GLY A 60 7.22 -6.45 1.48
C GLY A 60 6.70 -6.49 0.05
N VAL A 61 5.77 -5.62 -0.29
CA VAL A 61 5.26 -5.38 -1.64
C VAL A 61 5.84 -4.07 -2.15
N LEU A 62 6.53 -4.12 -3.27
CA LEU A 62 7.10 -2.93 -3.90
C LEU A 62 6.01 -2.10 -4.57
N ALA A 63 5.95 -0.82 -4.23
CA ALA A 63 5.03 0.14 -4.84
C ALA A 63 5.70 1.52 -5.02
N GLY A 64 5.09 2.39 -5.85
CA GLY A 64 5.62 3.71 -6.15
C GLY A 64 6.55 3.74 -7.38
N ILE A 65 6.62 2.69 -8.16
CA ILE A 65 7.48 2.61 -9.36
C ILE A 65 6.97 3.56 -10.46
N GLU A 66 5.66 3.71 -10.63
CA GLU A 66 5.07 4.65 -11.58
C GLU A 66 5.49 6.09 -11.26
N GLU A 67 5.38 6.51 -10.00
CA GLU A 67 5.78 7.85 -9.55
C GLU A 67 7.31 8.04 -9.63
N ALA A 68 8.09 7.01 -9.30
CA ALA A 68 9.55 7.02 -9.45
C ALA A 68 9.97 7.18 -10.92
N ALA A 69 9.32 6.49 -11.85
CA ALA A 69 9.56 6.63 -13.28
C ALA A 69 9.20 8.05 -13.76
N ALA A 70 8.04 8.57 -13.36
CA ALA A 70 7.62 9.93 -13.66
C ALA A 70 8.59 10.99 -13.10
N LEU A 71 9.11 10.80 -11.89
CA LEU A 71 10.11 11.68 -11.27
C LEU A 71 11.38 11.76 -12.10
N LEU A 72 11.90 10.61 -12.55
CA LEU A 72 13.18 10.50 -13.23
C LEU A 72 13.10 10.67 -14.76
N GLU A 73 11.91 10.72 -15.34
CA GLU A 73 11.75 10.99 -16.77
C GLU A 73 12.32 12.35 -17.14
N GLY A 74 13.20 12.39 -18.17
CA GLY A 74 13.94 13.58 -18.58
C GLY A 74 15.26 13.80 -17.83
N VAL A 75 15.51 13.08 -16.74
CA VAL A 75 16.80 13.08 -16.03
C VAL A 75 17.76 12.12 -16.76
N PRO A 76 19.00 12.50 -17.11
CA PRO A 76 19.91 11.65 -17.90
C PRO A 76 20.49 10.49 -17.05
N VAL A 77 19.66 9.53 -16.72
CA VAL A 77 19.97 8.35 -15.91
C VAL A 77 19.37 7.10 -16.53
N ASP A 78 20.08 5.99 -16.44
CA ASP A 78 19.58 4.66 -16.76
C ASP A 78 19.05 4.01 -15.47
N VAL A 79 17.87 3.41 -15.53
CA VAL A 79 17.24 2.79 -14.36
C VAL A 79 16.79 1.38 -14.71
N GLN A 80 17.12 0.44 -13.83
CA GLN A 80 16.48 -0.88 -13.79
C GLN A 80 15.71 -0.99 -12.49
N ALA A 81 14.54 -1.62 -12.52
CA ALA A 81 13.71 -1.81 -11.35
C ALA A 81 12.97 -3.16 -11.39
N MET A 82 12.62 -3.68 -10.23
CA MET A 82 11.60 -4.72 -10.12
C MET A 82 10.25 -4.13 -10.59
N ASP A 83 9.37 -4.99 -11.07
CA ASP A 83 8.01 -4.58 -11.40
C ASP A 83 7.25 -4.14 -10.13
N GLU A 84 6.41 -3.12 -10.25
CA GLU A 84 5.51 -2.73 -9.17
C GLU A 84 4.61 -3.92 -8.79
N GLY A 85 4.37 -4.10 -7.50
CA GLY A 85 3.67 -5.26 -6.97
C GLY A 85 4.57 -6.49 -6.71
N THR A 86 5.85 -6.46 -7.04
CA THR A 86 6.76 -7.56 -6.72
C THR A 86 6.92 -7.71 -5.20
N ILE A 87 6.72 -8.92 -4.68
CA ILE A 87 7.09 -9.25 -3.29
C ILE A 87 8.60 -9.33 -3.19
N PHE A 88 9.20 -8.62 -2.26
CA PHE A 88 10.64 -8.58 -2.03
C PHE A 88 11.00 -8.87 -0.56
N ALA A 89 12.26 -9.17 -0.31
CA ALA A 89 12.82 -9.41 1.02
C ALA A 89 14.06 -8.52 1.26
N PRO A 90 14.55 -8.40 2.52
CA PRO A 90 15.77 -7.67 2.82
C PRO A 90 16.98 -8.10 1.97
N TYR A 91 17.90 -7.16 1.78
CA TYR A 91 19.15 -7.30 1.01
C TYR A 91 18.99 -7.54 -0.52
N GLN A 92 17.79 -7.39 -1.06
CA GLN A 92 17.55 -7.44 -2.50
C GLN A 92 17.54 -6.01 -3.05
N PRO A 93 18.39 -5.64 -4.02
CA PRO A 93 18.21 -4.43 -4.80
C PRO A 93 16.86 -4.44 -5.51
N ILE A 94 16.03 -3.43 -5.24
CA ILE A 94 14.71 -3.26 -5.89
C ILE A 94 14.79 -2.35 -7.10
N MET A 95 15.81 -1.50 -7.14
CA MET A 95 16.07 -0.56 -8.21
C MET A 95 17.56 -0.26 -8.28
N THR A 96 18.08 -0.04 -9.49
CA THR A 96 19.45 0.46 -9.72
C THR A 96 19.40 1.68 -10.62
N LEU A 97 20.27 2.64 -10.37
CA LEU A 97 20.44 3.86 -11.13
C LEU A 97 21.89 3.94 -11.66
N GLU A 98 22.07 4.33 -12.92
CA GLU A 98 23.38 4.53 -13.48
C GLU A 98 23.43 5.81 -14.32
N GLY A 99 24.33 6.72 -13.98
CA GLY A 99 24.47 8.01 -14.68
C GLY A 99 25.53 8.89 -14.06
N VAL A 100 25.72 10.09 -14.63
CA VAL A 100 26.60 11.10 -14.06
C VAL A 100 25.98 11.63 -12.76
N TYR A 101 26.64 11.44 -11.62
CA TYR A 101 26.07 11.65 -10.30
C TYR A 101 25.46 13.06 -10.10
N VAL A 102 26.14 14.10 -10.57
CA VAL A 102 25.68 15.49 -10.40
C VAL A 102 24.39 15.82 -11.17
N ASP A 103 23.98 14.98 -12.09
CA ASP A 103 22.80 15.20 -12.92
C ASP A 103 21.52 14.64 -12.29
N TRP A 104 21.64 13.71 -11.30
CA TRP A 104 20.50 13.08 -10.66
C TRP A 104 20.52 13.04 -9.12
N ALA A 105 21.64 13.40 -8.47
CA ALA A 105 21.80 13.30 -7.02
C ALA A 105 20.69 13.98 -6.20
N GLN A 106 20.18 15.12 -6.66
CA GLN A 106 19.13 15.88 -5.98
C GLN A 106 17.78 15.16 -5.91
N TYR A 107 17.57 14.16 -6.75
CA TYR A 107 16.30 13.39 -6.78
C TYR A 107 16.24 12.28 -5.72
N GLU A 108 17.34 11.95 -5.04
CA GLU A 108 17.40 10.84 -4.08
C GLU A 108 16.35 10.95 -2.98
N THR A 109 16.22 12.13 -2.36
CA THR A 109 15.24 12.35 -1.26
C THR A 109 13.81 12.07 -1.73
N ALA A 110 13.40 12.64 -2.86
CA ALA A 110 12.07 12.45 -3.39
C ALA A 110 11.84 10.99 -3.84
N LEU A 111 12.80 10.40 -4.55
CA LEU A 111 12.74 9.02 -5.02
C LEU A 111 12.55 8.03 -3.87
N LEU A 112 13.35 8.15 -2.82
CA LEU A 112 13.21 7.30 -1.64
C LEU A 112 11.87 7.53 -0.94
N GLY A 113 11.42 8.78 -0.81
CA GLY A 113 10.12 9.10 -0.19
C GLY A 113 8.95 8.43 -0.89
N LEU A 114 8.91 8.49 -2.23
CA LEU A 114 7.88 7.84 -3.05
C LEU A 114 7.86 6.32 -2.83
N LEU A 115 9.01 5.67 -2.91
CA LEU A 115 9.11 4.21 -2.76
C LEU A 115 8.86 3.73 -1.33
N CYS A 116 9.39 4.42 -0.32
CA CYS A 116 9.30 4.02 1.08
C CYS A 116 7.86 4.02 1.59
N GLN A 117 7.13 5.10 1.33
CA GLN A 117 5.75 5.24 1.82
C GLN A 117 4.78 4.35 1.06
N ALA A 118 4.85 4.35 -0.27
CA ALA A 118 4.01 3.51 -1.12
C ALA A 118 4.17 2.02 -0.78
N SER A 119 5.41 1.54 -0.66
CA SER A 119 5.68 0.13 -0.32
C SER A 119 5.22 -0.24 1.10
N GLY A 120 5.30 0.67 2.07
CA GLY A 120 4.77 0.45 3.41
C GLY A 120 3.26 0.22 3.39
N ILE A 121 2.53 1.10 2.71
CA ILE A 121 1.07 1.03 2.56
C ILE A 121 0.65 -0.25 1.81
N ALA A 122 1.27 -0.52 0.66
CA ALA A 122 0.98 -1.71 -0.15
C ALA A 122 1.27 -3.01 0.63
N THR A 123 2.38 -3.05 1.38
CA THR A 123 2.73 -4.20 2.22
C THR A 123 1.69 -4.43 3.31
N LYS A 124 1.27 -3.39 4.04
CA LYS A 124 0.26 -3.52 5.10
C LYS A 124 -1.09 -3.96 4.54
N ALA A 125 -1.51 -3.40 3.40
CA ALA A 125 -2.71 -3.81 2.70
C ALA A 125 -2.64 -5.29 2.26
N ALA A 126 -1.50 -5.72 1.71
CA ALA A 126 -1.27 -7.12 1.31
C ALA A 126 -1.33 -8.08 2.50
N ARG A 127 -0.79 -7.69 3.66
CA ARG A 127 -0.87 -8.46 4.90
C ARG A 127 -2.31 -8.59 5.38
N CYS A 128 -3.08 -7.49 5.38
CA CYS A 128 -4.50 -7.51 5.71
C CYS A 128 -5.30 -8.39 4.73
N LYS A 129 -5.05 -8.26 3.42
CA LYS A 129 -5.73 -9.09 2.41
C LYS A 129 -5.37 -10.57 2.53
N LYS A 130 -4.10 -10.89 2.76
CA LYS A 130 -3.67 -12.28 3.02
C LYS A 130 -4.34 -12.85 4.26
N ALA A 131 -4.42 -12.07 5.33
CA ALA A 131 -5.14 -12.48 6.55
C ALA A 131 -6.62 -12.74 6.29
N ALA A 132 -7.27 -11.88 5.49
CA ALA A 132 -8.71 -11.97 5.21
C ALA A 132 -9.08 -13.13 4.26
N GLY A 133 -8.11 -13.66 3.49
CA GLY A 133 -8.40 -14.68 2.47
C GLY A 133 -9.37 -14.13 1.40
N ASP A 134 -10.47 -14.85 1.17
CA ASP A 134 -11.45 -14.48 0.15
C ASP A 134 -12.40 -13.34 0.59
N ARG A 135 -12.31 -12.90 1.86
CA ARG A 135 -13.15 -11.81 2.39
C ARG A 135 -12.74 -10.48 1.82
N GLN A 136 -13.72 -9.58 1.69
CA GLN A 136 -13.46 -8.22 1.23
C GLN A 136 -12.67 -7.42 2.26
N VAL A 137 -11.68 -6.67 1.77
CA VAL A 137 -10.91 -5.68 2.52
C VAL A 137 -11.03 -4.35 1.81
N ILE A 138 -11.63 -3.35 2.45
CA ILE A 138 -11.83 -2.01 1.89
C ILE A 138 -10.97 -1.01 2.66
N SER A 139 -10.25 -0.16 1.93
CA SER A 139 -9.46 0.92 2.54
C SER A 139 -10.37 2.07 2.99
N PHE A 140 -10.29 2.42 4.29
CA PHE A 140 -11.04 3.52 4.92
C PHE A 140 -10.14 4.54 5.62
N GLY A 141 -8.83 4.55 5.32
CA GLY A 141 -7.81 5.23 6.11
C GLY A 141 -7.44 6.65 5.69
N ALA A 142 -7.82 7.09 4.51
CA ALA A 142 -7.35 8.33 3.90
C ALA A 142 -7.52 9.58 4.79
N ARG A 143 -8.60 9.66 5.58
CA ARG A 143 -8.88 10.78 6.51
C ARG A 143 -7.89 10.89 7.69
N ARG A 144 -6.95 9.98 7.82
CA ARG A 144 -5.95 9.98 8.91
C ARG A 144 -4.67 10.74 8.57
N LEU A 145 -4.51 11.12 7.30
CA LEU A 145 -3.34 11.82 6.80
C LEU A 145 -3.75 13.10 6.04
N HIS A 146 -2.76 13.87 5.60
CA HIS A 146 -3.02 15.07 4.82
C HIS A 146 -3.80 14.74 3.53
N PRO A 147 -4.83 15.51 3.15
CA PRO A 147 -5.69 15.19 2.01
C PRO A 147 -4.94 15.09 0.67
N ALA A 148 -3.80 15.78 0.51
CA ALA A 148 -2.95 15.62 -0.67
C ALA A 148 -2.40 14.20 -0.85
N LEU A 149 -2.29 13.43 0.24
CA LEU A 149 -1.79 12.05 0.22
C LEU A 149 -2.91 11.00 0.08
N ALA A 150 -4.17 11.40 0.24
CA ALA A 150 -5.30 10.48 0.24
C ALA A 150 -5.39 9.60 -1.04
N PRO A 151 -5.23 10.16 -2.25
CA PRO A 151 -5.25 9.37 -3.47
C PRO A 151 -4.11 8.34 -3.54
N MET A 152 -2.89 8.74 -3.20
CA MET A 152 -1.71 7.88 -3.18
C MET A 152 -1.88 6.74 -2.17
N ILE A 153 -2.37 7.03 -0.97
CA ILE A 153 -2.60 6.03 0.08
C ILE A 153 -3.55 4.95 -0.42
N GLU A 154 -4.69 5.33 -0.96
CA GLU A 154 -5.71 4.37 -1.38
C GLU A 154 -5.34 3.64 -2.66
N ARG A 155 -4.63 4.30 -3.62
CA ARG A 155 -4.05 3.61 -4.78
C ARG A 155 -3.11 2.48 -4.33
N ASN A 156 -2.21 2.78 -3.38
CA ASN A 156 -1.25 1.77 -2.90
C ASN A 156 -1.91 0.70 -2.01
N ALA A 157 -2.98 1.04 -1.29
CA ALA A 157 -3.81 0.05 -0.61
C ALA A 157 -4.48 -0.91 -1.60
N PHE A 158 -5.01 -0.39 -2.71
CA PHE A 158 -5.59 -1.19 -3.79
C PHE A 158 -4.54 -2.08 -4.45
N VAL A 159 -3.40 -1.52 -4.84
CA VAL A 159 -2.26 -2.28 -5.38
C VAL A 159 -1.84 -3.39 -4.42
N GLY A 160 -1.80 -3.14 -3.11
CA GLY A 160 -1.52 -4.14 -2.09
C GLY A 160 -2.59 -5.22 -1.91
N GLY A 161 -3.74 -5.12 -2.60
CA GLY A 161 -4.76 -6.17 -2.61
C GLY A 161 -6.11 -5.80 -2.02
N CYS A 162 -6.32 -4.58 -1.52
CA CYS A 162 -7.66 -4.14 -1.11
C CYS A 162 -8.66 -4.27 -2.26
N ASP A 163 -9.90 -4.62 -1.93
CA ASP A 163 -10.97 -4.86 -2.90
C ASP A 163 -11.72 -3.57 -3.29
N GLY A 164 -11.48 -2.49 -2.57
CA GLY A 164 -12.07 -1.19 -2.84
C GLY A 164 -11.41 -0.06 -2.04
N VAL A 165 -11.67 1.16 -2.49
CA VAL A 165 -11.20 2.42 -1.91
C VAL A 165 -12.38 3.35 -1.64
N ALA A 166 -12.29 4.20 -0.62
CA ALA A 166 -13.41 5.04 -0.21
C ALA A 166 -13.33 6.47 -0.77
N VAL A 167 -12.14 6.95 -1.14
CA VAL A 167 -11.95 8.31 -1.65
C VAL A 167 -12.24 8.37 -3.13
N THR A 168 -13.16 9.24 -3.54
CA THR A 168 -13.58 9.42 -4.93
C THR A 168 -12.40 9.70 -5.86
N LYS A 169 -11.46 10.58 -5.43
CA LYS A 169 -10.28 10.93 -6.23
C LYS A 169 -9.32 9.74 -6.41
N ALA A 170 -9.22 8.87 -5.42
CA ALA A 170 -8.44 7.64 -5.53
C ALA A 170 -9.10 6.63 -6.48
N ALA A 171 -10.43 6.53 -6.42
CA ALA A 171 -11.20 5.65 -7.31
C ALA A 171 -11.01 6.03 -8.78
N GLU A 172 -10.97 7.34 -9.10
CA GLU A 172 -10.63 7.84 -10.43
C GLU A 172 -9.24 7.35 -10.91
N LEU A 173 -8.22 7.38 -10.03
CA LEU A 173 -6.85 6.96 -10.36
C LEU A 173 -6.70 5.45 -10.63
N ILE A 174 -7.61 4.64 -10.11
CA ILE A 174 -7.58 3.18 -10.29
C ILE A 174 -8.67 2.68 -11.25
N ASP A 175 -9.38 3.60 -11.91
CA ASP A 175 -10.50 3.32 -12.81
C ASP A 175 -11.53 2.38 -12.15
N ALA A 176 -12.05 2.79 -10.99
CA ALA A 176 -13.03 2.02 -10.21
C ALA A 176 -14.09 2.93 -9.58
N ASP A 177 -15.23 2.33 -9.22
CA ASP A 177 -16.24 3.00 -8.40
C ASP A 177 -15.76 3.09 -6.93
N PRO A 178 -15.93 4.24 -6.25
CA PRO A 178 -15.62 4.34 -4.84
C PRO A 178 -16.55 3.45 -4.01
N THR A 179 -16.00 2.81 -2.99
CA THR A 179 -16.73 1.91 -2.11
C THR A 179 -16.94 2.57 -0.75
N GLY A 180 -18.18 2.66 -0.33
CA GLY A 180 -18.52 3.26 0.97
C GLY A 180 -19.85 2.72 1.51
N THR A 181 -20.15 3.11 2.74
CA THR A 181 -21.41 2.82 3.43
C THR A 181 -22.00 4.11 3.96
N ILE A 182 -23.14 4.04 4.68
CA ILE A 182 -23.68 5.21 5.36
C ILE A 182 -22.78 5.60 6.55
N PRO A 183 -22.59 6.91 6.84
CA PRO A 183 -21.89 7.37 8.04
C PRO A 183 -22.85 7.51 9.24
N HIS A 184 -22.31 7.48 10.46
CA HIS A 184 -23.07 7.80 11.68
C HIS A 184 -23.82 9.15 11.58
N ALA A 185 -23.20 10.13 10.91
CA ALA A 185 -23.81 11.45 10.73
C ALA A 185 -25.16 11.40 10.01
N LEU A 186 -25.35 10.53 9.02
CA LEU A 186 -26.64 10.39 8.33
C LEU A 186 -27.71 9.86 9.31
N VAL A 187 -27.36 8.82 10.07
CA VAL A 187 -28.26 8.22 11.07
C VAL A 187 -28.65 9.26 12.14
N LEU A 188 -27.68 10.04 12.63
CA LEU A 188 -27.92 11.10 13.61
C LEU A 188 -28.78 12.23 13.07
N MET A 189 -28.57 12.65 11.82
CA MET A 189 -29.36 13.73 11.19
C MET A 189 -30.81 13.33 10.94
N ILE A 190 -31.07 12.06 10.63
CA ILE A 190 -32.43 11.52 10.43
C ILE A 190 -33.05 11.12 11.76
N GLY A 191 -32.24 10.67 12.74
CA GLY A 191 -32.68 10.32 14.09
C GLY A 191 -33.05 8.81 14.28
N ASP A 192 -33.03 8.02 13.22
CA ASP A 192 -33.31 6.59 13.26
C ASP A 192 -32.54 5.85 12.15
N THR A 193 -31.98 4.68 12.45
CA THR A 193 -31.18 3.88 11.50
C THR A 193 -32.04 3.30 10.39
N VAL A 194 -33.23 2.80 10.71
CA VAL A 194 -34.15 2.21 9.72
C VAL A 194 -34.63 3.27 8.74
N GLU A 195 -35.03 4.44 9.24
CA GLU A 195 -35.46 5.55 8.38
C GLU A 195 -34.31 6.08 7.52
N ALA A 196 -33.09 6.13 8.05
CA ALA A 196 -31.89 6.49 7.25
C ALA A 196 -31.64 5.51 6.10
N LEU A 197 -31.83 4.20 6.36
CA LEU A 197 -31.66 3.16 5.34
C LEU A 197 -32.80 3.14 4.30
N LYS A 198 -34.03 3.39 4.72
CA LYS A 198 -35.15 3.55 3.80
C LYS A 198 -34.92 4.72 2.85
N ALA A 199 -34.52 5.89 3.38
CA ALA A 199 -34.16 7.04 2.57
C ALA A 199 -33.01 6.73 1.62
N PHE A 200 -31.98 6.04 2.07
CA PHE A 200 -30.87 5.59 1.23
C PHE A 200 -31.35 4.63 0.12
N ASN A 201 -32.23 3.69 0.45
CA ASN A 201 -32.75 2.72 -0.50
C ASN A 201 -33.66 3.37 -1.58
N GLU A 202 -34.38 4.41 -1.20
CA GLU A 202 -35.24 5.17 -2.10
C GLU A 202 -34.45 6.07 -3.06
N ILE A 203 -33.41 6.76 -2.55
CA ILE A 203 -32.72 7.83 -3.28
C ILE A 203 -31.52 7.33 -4.07
N MET A 204 -30.78 6.35 -3.53
CA MET A 204 -29.51 5.91 -4.11
C MET A 204 -29.71 4.85 -5.18
N ASP A 205 -28.83 4.89 -6.21
CA ASP A 205 -28.81 3.92 -7.30
C ASP A 205 -28.81 2.48 -6.75
N ARG A 206 -29.61 1.59 -7.36
CA ARG A 206 -29.77 0.20 -6.93
C ARG A 206 -28.48 -0.63 -7.04
N LYS A 207 -27.52 -0.24 -7.88
CA LYS A 207 -26.21 -0.88 -7.96
C LYS A 207 -25.38 -0.72 -6.68
N ILE A 208 -25.67 0.31 -5.86
CA ILE A 208 -24.98 0.55 -4.60
C ILE A 208 -25.55 -0.40 -3.53
N ARG A 209 -24.70 -1.21 -2.94
CA ARG A 209 -25.11 -2.19 -1.92
C ARG A 209 -25.64 -1.49 -0.66
N ARG A 210 -26.72 -2.01 -0.09
CA ARG A 210 -27.32 -1.52 1.15
C ARG A 210 -26.58 -2.11 2.33
N VAL A 211 -25.70 -1.32 2.93
CA VAL A 211 -24.91 -1.69 4.11
C VAL A 211 -25.34 -0.82 5.28
N ALA A 212 -25.97 -1.43 6.27
CA ALA A 212 -26.46 -0.77 7.47
C ALA A 212 -25.36 -0.58 8.51
N LEU A 213 -25.16 0.64 9.00
CA LEU A 213 -24.30 0.93 10.15
C LEU A 213 -25.14 0.83 11.42
N ILE A 214 -24.87 -0.19 12.25
CA ILE A 214 -25.80 -0.63 13.31
C ILE A 214 -25.37 -0.25 14.73
N ASP A 215 -24.29 0.49 14.89
CA ASP A 215 -23.73 0.86 16.20
C ASP A 215 -23.89 2.35 16.54
N THR A 216 -24.87 3.05 15.92
CA THR A 216 -25.04 4.50 16.11
C THR A 216 -25.88 4.84 17.33
N LEU A 217 -27.06 4.28 17.48
CA LEU A 217 -28.07 4.71 18.46
C LEU A 217 -28.40 3.63 19.48
N GLN A 218 -28.34 2.35 19.11
CA GLN A 218 -28.76 1.23 19.93
C GLN A 218 -27.69 0.14 19.99
N ASP A 219 -27.98 -0.92 20.74
CA ASP A 219 -27.21 -2.15 20.78
C ASP A 219 -27.20 -2.83 19.41
N GLU A 220 -26.04 -3.32 18.97
CA GLU A 220 -25.79 -3.84 17.62
C GLU A 220 -26.72 -5.01 17.27
N LYS A 221 -27.03 -5.88 18.24
CA LYS A 221 -27.94 -7.02 18.03
C LYS A 221 -29.35 -6.56 17.67
N PHE A 222 -29.90 -5.67 18.48
CA PHE A 222 -31.27 -5.20 18.28
C PHE A 222 -31.38 -4.35 17.02
N GLU A 223 -30.35 -3.55 16.73
CA GLU A 223 -30.35 -2.75 15.53
C GLU A 223 -30.17 -3.61 14.25
N ALA A 224 -29.39 -4.69 14.30
CA ALA A 224 -29.29 -5.65 13.21
C ALA A 224 -30.66 -6.30 12.91
N ILE A 225 -31.41 -6.69 13.92
CA ILE A 225 -32.75 -7.24 13.75
C ILE A 225 -33.68 -6.22 13.09
N ARG A 226 -33.75 -4.99 13.62
CA ARG A 226 -34.62 -3.92 13.11
C ARG A 226 -34.36 -3.62 11.64
N VAL A 227 -33.09 -3.49 11.23
CA VAL A 227 -32.73 -3.16 9.84
C VAL A 227 -32.99 -4.34 8.91
N ALA A 228 -32.77 -5.58 9.37
CA ALA A 228 -33.07 -6.79 8.59
C ALA A 228 -34.57 -6.96 8.35
N GLU A 229 -35.41 -6.74 9.38
CA GLU A 229 -36.87 -6.75 9.24
C GLU A 229 -37.39 -5.65 8.30
N ALA A 230 -36.74 -4.47 8.32
CA ALA A 230 -37.19 -3.34 7.52
C ALA A 230 -36.80 -3.43 6.03
N LEU A 231 -35.63 -3.97 5.70
CA LEU A 231 -35.12 -4.03 4.32
C LEU A 231 -35.23 -5.44 3.70
N GLY A 232 -35.33 -6.50 4.50
CA GLY A 232 -35.43 -7.88 4.00
C GLY A 232 -34.29 -8.23 3.04
N GLU A 233 -34.64 -8.69 1.85
CA GLU A 233 -33.71 -9.12 0.80
C GLU A 233 -32.87 -7.97 0.21
N ASP A 234 -33.29 -6.71 0.38
CA ASP A 234 -32.52 -5.55 -0.09
C ASP A 234 -31.27 -5.28 0.80
N LEU A 235 -31.24 -5.79 2.03
CA LEU A 235 -30.12 -5.62 2.95
C LEU A 235 -28.96 -6.53 2.55
N TYR A 236 -27.89 -5.95 2.03
CA TYR A 236 -26.68 -6.70 1.69
C TYR A 236 -25.84 -7.06 2.93
N ALA A 237 -25.62 -6.09 3.82
CA ALA A 237 -24.77 -6.28 4.99
C ALA A 237 -25.15 -5.38 6.17
N VAL A 238 -24.77 -5.81 7.37
CA VAL A 238 -24.65 -4.93 8.54
C VAL A 238 -23.18 -4.63 8.80
N ARG A 239 -22.87 -3.40 9.24
CA ARG A 239 -21.54 -2.96 9.59
C ARG A 239 -21.46 -2.53 11.05
N LEU A 240 -20.45 -3.07 11.75
CA LEU A 240 -20.08 -2.68 13.11
C LEU A 240 -18.80 -1.83 13.06
N ASP A 241 -18.84 -0.64 13.67
CA ASP A 241 -17.71 0.29 13.80
C ASP A 241 -17.46 0.67 15.27
N THR A 242 -18.07 -0.06 16.20
CA THR A 242 -18.08 0.22 17.63
C THR A 242 -16.66 0.32 18.18
N PRO A 243 -16.29 1.46 18.77
CA PRO A 243 -14.94 1.66 19.30
C PRO A 243 -14.65 0.73 20.48
N SER A 244 -13.41 0.29 20.61
CA SER A 244 -12.96 -0.63 21.67
C SER A 244 -13.27 -0.12 23.09
N SER A 245 -13.34 1.20 23.27
CA SER A 245 -13.71 1.83 24.55
C SER A 245 -15.18 1.62 24.98
N ARG A 246 -16.04 1.20 24.05
CA ARG A 246 -17.50 1.06 24.27
C ARG A 246 -18.00 -0.36 24.09
N ARG A 247 -17.16 -1.28 23.61
CA ARG A 247 -17.52 -2.67 23.37
C ARG A 247 -16.74 -3.62 24.29
N GLY A 248 -17.29 -4.79 24.51
CA GLY A 248 -16.56 -5.95 25.02
C GLY A 248 -15.78 -6.67 23.92
N ASP A 249 -15.83 -7.99 23.90
CA ASP A 249 -15.21 -8.80 22.86
C ASP A 249 -16.03 -8.73 21.56
N LEU A 250 -15.48 -8.06 20.54
CA LEU A 250 -16.10 -7.92 19.22
C LEU A 250 -16.45 -9.28 18.59
N TYR A 251 -15.63 -10.29 18.79
CA TYR A 251 -15.91 -11.64 18.30
C TYR A 251 -17.25 -12.18 18.83
N ARG A 252 -17.50 -12.00 20.12
CA ARG A 252 -18.75 -12.43 20.77
C ARG A 252 -19.95 -11.62 20.30
N ILE A 253 -19.80 -10.31 20.17
CA ILE A 253 -20.87 -9.44 19.64
C ILE A 253 -21.27 -9.88 18.24
N VAL A 254 -20.28 -10.12 17.35
CA VAL A 254 -20.55 -10.57 15.98
C VAL A 254 -21.20 -11.95 15.95
N GLN A 255 -20.78 -12.88 16.81
CA GLN A 255 -21.45 -14.18 16.94
C GLN A 255 -22.93 -14.04 17.33
N GLU A 256 -23.22 -13.14 18.27
CA GLU A 256 -24.60 -12.87 18.71
C GLU A 256 -25.43 -12.26 17.58
N VAL A 257 -24.90 -11.27 16.87
CA VAL A 257 -25.55 -10.67 15.70
C VAL A 257 -25.82 -11.72 14.62
N ARG A 258 -24.84 -12.59 14.31
CA ARG A 258 -25.01 -13.66 13.31
C ARG A 258 -26.10 -14.63 13.72
N TRP A 259 -26.09 -15.05 14.97
CA TRP A 259 -27.11 -15.96 15.53
C TRP A 259 -28.54 -15.40 15.37
N GLU A 260 -28.74 -14.14 15.71
CA GLU A 260 -30.04 -13.49 15.64
C GLU A 260 -30.55 -13.29 14.21
N LEU A 261 -29.63 -12.98 13.27
CA LEU A 261 -29.95 -12.88 11.85
C LEU A 261 -30.33 -14.26 11.28
N ASP A 262 -29.58 -15.31 11.59
CA ASP A 262 -29.83 -16.67 11.12
C ASP A 262 -31.18 -17.22 11.67
N LEU A 263 -31.44 -17.00 12.96
CA LEU A 263 -32.66 -17.42 13.62
C LEU A 263 -33.95 -16.87 12.95
N ARG A 264 -33.82 -15.67 12.34
CA ARG A 264 -34.92 -14.97 11.66
C ARG A 264 -34.92 -15.14 10.13
N GLY A 265 -34.07 -16.01 9.61
CA GLY A 265 -34.01 -16.28 8.17
C GLY A 265 -33.16 -15.29 7.34
N TYR A 266 -32.41 -14.39 7.97
CA TYR A 266 -31.55 -13.41 7.31
C TYR A 266 -30.10 -13.92 7.14
N GLY A 267 -29.92 -15.21 6.91
CA GLY A 267 -28.59 -15.81 6.70
C GLY A 267 -27.80 -15.26 5.50
N HIS A 268 -28.49 -14.62 4.55
CA HIS A 268 -27.86 -13.96 3.39
C HIS A 268 -27.13 -12.65 3.76
N VAL A 269 -27.54 -11.99 4.86
CA VAL A 269 -26.98 -10.70 5.28
C VAL A 269 -25.53 -10.88 5.74
N LYS A 270 -24.61 -10.17 5.11
CA LYS A 270 -23.19 -10.20 5.45
C LYS A 270 -22.90 -9.38 6.70
N ILE A 271 -21.83 -9.72 7.41
CA ILE A 271 -21.34 -8.93 8.55
C ILE A 271 -19.97 -8.33 8.19
N ILE A 272 -19.88 -7.02 8.26
CA ILE A 272 -18.68 -6.26 8.00
C ILE A 272 -18.22 -5.57 9.29
N THR A 273 -16.95 -5.63 9.62
CA THR A 273 -16.40 -4.92 10.78
C THR A 273 -15.37 -3.86 10.35
N SER A 274 -15.31 -2.78 11.11
CA SER A 274 -14.34 -1.71 10.98
C SER A 274 -13.99 -1.15 12.36
N GLY A 275 -13.07 -0.17 12.43
CA GLY A 275 -12.63 0.40 13.71
C GLY A 275 -11.58 -0.45 14.44
N GLY A 276 -10.30 -0.08 14.33
CA GLY A 276 -9.20 -0.77 15.01
C GLY A 276 -8.81 -2.11 14.38
N ILE A 277 -9.11 -2.32 13.10
CA ILE A 277 -8.82 -3.57 12.38
C ILE A 277 -7.40 -3.52 11.79
N ASP A 278 -6.64 -4.58 12.01
CA ASP A 278 -5.35 -4.90 11.40
C ASP A 278 -5.31 -6.38 10.96
N GLU A 279 -4.19 -6.85 10.42
CA GLU A 279 -4.04 -8.24 10.00
C GLU A 279 -4.23 -9.27 11.13
N TYR A 280 -3.91 -8.90 12.36
CA TYR A 280 -4.04 -9.81 13.53
C TYR A 280 -5.50 -9.92 13.97
N GLU A 281 -6.20 -8.78 14.02
CA GLU A 281 -7.63 -8.76 14.33
C GLU A 281 -8.45 -9.44 13.23
N ILE A 282 -8.06 -9.29 11.96
CA ILE A 282 -8.65 -10.02 10.83
C ILE A 282 -8.53 -11.54 11.06
N LEU A 283 -7.33 -12.04 11.36
CA LEU A 283 -7.14 -13.48 11.65
C LEU A 283 -8.04 -13.97 12.79
N ARG A 284 -8.22 -13.15 13.82
CA ARG A 284 -9.09 -13.48 14.95
C ARG A 284 -10.57 -13.52 14.57
N LEU A 285 -11.02 -12.57 13.73
CA LEU A 285 -12.43 -12.38 13.39
C LEU A 285 -12.91 -13.21 12.19
N ASN A 286 -12.02 -13.78 11.40
CA ASN A 286 -12.36 -14.57 10.21
C ASN A 286 -13.47 -15.61 10.40
N PRO A 287 -13.59 -16.33 11.54
CA PRO A 287 -14.67 -17.32 11.70
C PRO A 287 -16.09 -16.73 11.70
N VAL A 288 -16.23 -15.43 11.96
CA VAL A 288 -17.54 -14.80 12.22
C VAL A 288 -17.84 -13.56 11.36
N VAL A 289 -16.88 -13.08 10.55
CA VAL A 289 -16.97 -11.84 9.76
C VAL A 289 -16.85 -12.14 8.27
N ASP A 290 -17.62 -11.47 7.44
CA ASP A 290 -17.62 -11.62 5.97
C ASP A 290 -16.78 -10.56 5.23
N GLY A 291 -16.43 -9.46 5.89
CA GLY A 291 -15.64 -8.38 5.27
C GLY A 291 -15.12 -7.35 6.27
N TYR A 292 -14.13 -6.59 5.84
CA TYR A 292 -13.40 -5.67 6.70
C TYR A 292 -13.25 -4.28 6.08
N GLY A 293 -13.47 -3.25 6.89
CA GLY A 293 -13.06 -1.88 6.62
C GLY A 293 -11.79 -1.56 7.40
N VAL A 294 -10.66 -1.44 6.72
CA VAL A 294 -9.36 -1.18 7.36
C VAL A 294 -8.95 0.27 7.15
N GLY A 295 -8.83 1.02 8.23
CA GLY A 295 -8.54 2.45 8.19
C GLY A 295 -7.10 2.77 8.56
N THR A 296 -6.90 3.19 9.81
CA THR A 296 -5.62 3.69 10.33
C THR A 296 -4.46 2.73 10.12
N SER A 297 -4.68 1.44 10.26
CA SER A 297 -3.64 0.41 10.11
C SER A 297 -2.98 0.46 8.74
N ILE A 298 -3.75 0.59 7.66
CA ILE A 298 -3.21 0.71 6.29
C ILE A 298 -2.67 2.12 6.04
N ALA A 299 -3.47 3.16 6.32
CA ALA A 299 -3.08 4.53 5.99
C ALA A 299 -1.83 5.00 6.76
N ASN A 300 -1.66 4.52 7.99
CA ASN A 300 -0.54 4.85 8.88
C ASN A 300 0.50 3.71 8.94
N ALA A 301 0.56 2.90 7.90
CA ALA A 301 1.53 1.83 7.83
C ALA A 301 2.96 2.36 8.00
N PRO A 302 3.83 1.63 8.71
CA PRO A 302 5.22 2.02 8.82
C PRO A 302 5.87 2.07 7.43
N VAL A 303 6.71 3.07 7.20
CA VAL A 303 7.46 3.19 5.95
C VAL A 303 8.47 2.05 5.81
N VAL A 304 8.66 1.57 4.60
CA VAL A 304 9.77 0.66 4.28
C VAL A 304 11.03 1.49 4.08
N SER A 305 11.98 1.39 5.01
CA SER A 305 13.17 2.24 5.04
C SER A 305 14.20 1.83 3.99
N PHE A 306 13.92 2.10 2.71
CA PHE A 306 14.89 1.94 1.65
C PHE A 306 16.05 2.94 1.80
N ALA A 307 17.23 2.51 1.37
CA ALA A 307 18.42 3.35 1.27
C ALA A 307 18.98 3.25 -0.16
N LEU A 308 19.53 4.36 -0.64
CA LEU A 308 20.25 4.41 -1.89
C LEU A 308 21.75 4.47 -1.57
N ASP A 309 22.51 3.53 -2.14
CA ASP A 309 23.95 3.44 -1.93
C ASP A 309 24.70 3.31 -3.27
N ILE A 310 25.76 4.11 -3.44
CA ILE A 310 26.68 3.95 -4.57
C ILE A 310 27.41 2.61 -4.43
N THR A 311 27.47 1.85 -5.51
CA THR A 311 28.13 0.54 -5.59
C THR A 311 29.26 0.48 -6.58
N GLU A 312 29.29 1.41 -7.56
CA GLU A 312 30.40 1.56 -8.54
C GLU A 312 30.65 3.03 -8.84
N ILE A 313 31.91 3.37 -9.09
CA ILE A 313 32.36 4.67 -9.61
C ILE A 313 33.25 4.41 -10.81
N GLU A 314 32.91 5.00 -11.97
CA GLU A 314 33.67 4.82 -13.24
C GLU A 314 33.87 3.32 -13.58
N GLY A 315 32.82 2.50 -13.39
CA GLY A 315 32.83 1.04 -13.63
C GLY A 315 33.68 0.23 -12.64
N ARG A 316 34.18 0.86 -11.57
CA ARG A 316 35.00 0.18 -10.55
C ARG A 316 34.16 -0.05 -9.31
N PRO A 317 34.10 -1.29 -8.78
CA PRO A 317 33.40 -1.58 -7.54
C PRO A 317 33.90 -0.70 -6.39
N MET A 318 32.97 0.06 -5.79
CA MET A 318 33.24 0.95 -4.68
C MET A 318 31.96 1.20 -3.88
N ALA A 319 31.98 0.96 -2.59
CA ALA A 319 30.86 1.23 -1.71
C ALA A 319 31.34 1.73 -0.35
N LYS A 320 30.46 2.40 0.38
CA LYS A 320 30.78 2.78 1.75
C LYS A 320 30.93 1.55 2.67
N ARG A 321 31.63 1.70 3.80
CA ARG A 321 31.83 0.62 4.78
C ARG A 321 30.52 -0.04 5.18
N GLY A 322 30.50 -1.37 5.19
CA GLY A 322 29.32 -2.19 5.57
C GLY A 322 28.31 -2.39 4.45
N LYS A 323 28.67 -2.06 3.20
CA LYS A 323 27.87 -2.28 1.98
C LYS A 323 28.64 -3.13 0.98
N TRP A 324 27.90 -3.88 0.17
CA TRP A 324 28.47 -4.67 -0.91
C TRP A 324 28.68 -3.78 -2.14
N SER A 325 29.90 -3.75 -2.66
CA SER A 325 30.26 -3.03 -3.89
C SER A 325 29.98 -3.87 -5.12
N GLY A 326 29.99 -3.20 -6.28
CA GLY A 326 29.77 -3.81 -7.58
C GLY A 326 28.29 -3.91 -7.98
N ALA A 327 28.05 -3.97 -9.27
CA ALA A 327 26.72 -4.18 -9.85
C ALA A 327 26.20 -5.58 -9.48
N LYS A 328 24.88 -5.70 -9.32
CA LYS A 328 24.21 -6.94 -8.92
C LYS A 328 23.04 -7.25 -9.82
N ASP A 329 22.83 -8.52 -10.07
CA ASP A 329 21.60 -9.08 -10.63
C ASP A 329 20.79 -9.77 -9.54
N VAL A 330 19.47 -9.73 -9.66
CA VAL A 330 18.54 -10.37 -8.73
C VAL A 330 17.67 -11.34 -9.52
N PHE A 331 17.71 -12.61 -9.13
CA PHE A 331 16.93 -13.66 -9.78
C PHE A 331 16.00 -14.33 -8.79
N ARG A 332 14.80 -14.69 -9.24
CA ARG A 332 13.81 -15.46 -8.49
C ARG A 332 13.55 -16.79 -9.18
N ARG A 333 13.52 -17.87 -8.42
CA ARG A 333 13.11 -19.19 -8.93
C ARG A 333 11.62 -19.18 -9.23
N ARG A 334 11.24 -19.60 -10.45
CA ARG A 334 9.84 -19.63 -10.89
C ARG A 334 8.96 -20.39 -9.93
N GLY A 335 7.79 -19.84 -9.62
CA GLY A 335 6.80 -20.45 -8.74
C GLY A 335 7.17 -20.45 -7.25
N THR A 336 8.25 -19.79 -6.84
CA THR A 336 8.68 -19.69 -5.45
C THR A 336 9.06 -18.24 -5.06
N PHE A 337 9.39 -18.05 -3.78
CA PHE A 337 10.02 -16.80 -3.29
C PHE A 337 11.53 -16.93 -3.12
N GLU A 338 12.11 -18.06 -3.48
CA GLU A 338 13.56 -18.22 -3.46
C GLU A 338 14.22 -17.22 -4.40
N THR A 339 15.03 -16.36 -3.84
CA THR A 339 15.68 -15.25 -4.57
C THR A 339 17.17 -15.27 -4.29
N VAL A 340 17.97 -15.05 -5.32
CA VAL A 340 19.42 -14.93 -5.22
C VAL A 340 19.88 -13.58 -5.75
N VAL A 341 20.85 -12.98 -5.06
CA VAL A 341 21.56 -11.79 -5.48
C VAL A 341 22.97 -12.20 -5.85
N VAL A 342 23.38 -11.92 -7.07
CA VAL A 342 24.70 -12.29 -7.60
C VAL A 342 25.40 -11.08 -8.22
N PRO A 343 26.74 -11.07 -8.33
CA PRO A 343 27.42 -10.06 -9.12
C PRO A 343 26.89 -10.02 -10.56
N ALA A 344 26.68 -8.82 -11.08
CA ALA A 344 26.13 -8.64 -12.41
C ALA A 344 26.96 -9.36 -13.49
N GLY A 345 26.25 -9.92 -14.48
CA GLY A 345 26.87 -10.69 -15.56
C GLY A 345 27.24 -12.14 -15.20
N ARG A 346 27.08 -12.56 -13.94
CA ARG A 346 27.33 -13.97 -13.55
C ARG A 346 26.21 -14.91 -14.05
N GLY A 347 25.04 -14.34 -14.31
CA GLY A 347 23.84 -15.09 -14.71
C GLY A 347 23.15 -15.83 -13.56
N ALA A 348 21.96 -16.35 -13.85
CA ALA A 348 21.16 -17.11 -12.91
C ALA A 348 21.82 -18.46 -12.56
N PRO A 349 21.49 -19.06 -11.40
CA PRO A 349 21.88 -20.43 -11.07
C PRO A 349 21.45 -21.43 -12.14
N ARG A 350 22.24 -22.50 -12.33
CA ARG A 350 21.99 -23.51 -13.39
C ARG A 350 20.97 -24.59 -13.00
N ASP A 351 20.52 -24.57 -11.77
CA ASP A 351 19.70 -25.63 -11.12
C ASP A 351 18.19 -25.38 -11.21
N GLY A 352 17.71 -24.70 -12.22
CA GLY A 352 16.28 -24.47 -12.39
C GLY A 352 15.93 -23.32 -13.33
N ALA A 353 14.65 -23.00 -13.39
CA ALA A 353 14.15 -21.86 -14.13
C ALA A 353 14.11 -20.62 -13.21
N TRP A 354 14.86 -19.59 -13.58
CA TRP A 354 14.99 -18.34 -12.86
C TRP A 354 14.60 -17.16 -13.74
N ASP A 355 13.89 -16.22 -13.16
CA ASP A 355 13.53 -14.94 -13.80
C ASP A 355 14.34 -13.81 -13.20
N SER A 356 14.84 -12.90 -14.06
CA SER A 356 15.46 -11.66 -13.60
C SER A 356 14.39 -10.74 -13.05
N LEU A 357 14.59 -10.23 -11.84
CA LEU A 357 13.68 -9.27 -11.22
C LEU A 357 13.97 -7.82 -11.62
N LEU A 358 15.24 -7.46 -11.85
CA LEU A 358 15.61 -6.14 -12.31
C LEU A 358 15.44 -6.07 -13.84
N LYS A 359 14.58 -5.17 -14.29
CA LYS A 359 14.25 -4.96 -15.70
C LYS A 359 14.47 -3.50 -16.09
N PRO A 360 14.85 -3.20 -17.34
CA PRO A 360 14.97 -1.82 -17.80
C PRO A 360 13.67 -1.04 -17.51
N LEU A 361 13.80 0.14 -16.90
CA LEU A 361 12.71 1.06 -16.62
C LEU A 361 12.92 2.38 -17.38
N LEU A 362 14.13 2.98 -17.28
CA LEU A 362 14.51 4.14 -18.06
C LEU A 362 15.86 3.89 -18.76
N ALA A 363 16.00 4.45 -19.97
CA ALA A 363 17.26 4.56 -20.68
C ALA A 363 17.51 6.03 -21.03
N ALA A 364 18.61 6.59 -20.52
CA ALA A 364 18.95 8.00 -20.65
C ALA A 364 17.75 8.93 -20.34
N GLY A 365 17.01 8.64 -19.30
CA GLY A 365 15.84 9.40 -18.85
C GLY A 365 14.56 9.20 -19.67
N ARG A 366 14.50 8.20 -20.55
CA ARG A 366 13.28 7.86 -21.30
C ARG A 366 12.71 6.55 -20.77
N ILE A 367 11.43 6.53 -20.46
CA ILE A 367 10.72 5.31 -20.05
C ILE A 367 10.79 4.30 -21.21
N THR A 368 11.21 3.07 -20.93
CA THR A 368 11.49 2.03 -21.94
C THR A 368 10.39 1.01 -22.11
N ARG A 369 9.38 1.03 -21.24
CA ARG A 369 8.27 0.08 -21.25
C ARG A 369 6.98 0.73 -20.72
N ASP A 370 5.84 0.22 -21.14
CA ASP A 370 4.56 0.58 -20.56
C ASP A 370 4.49 0.10 -19.11
N LEU A 371 3.95 0.94 -18.23
CA LEU A 371 3.68 0.58 -16.84
C LEU A 371 2.27 0.01 -16.75
N PRO A 372 2.08 -1.14 -16.07
CA PRO A 372 0.77 -1.77 -15.98
C PRO A 372 -0.21 -0.93 -15.13
N PRO A 373 -1.51 -0.96 -15.45
CA PRO A 373 -2.51 -0.27 -14.66
C PRO A 373 -2.63 -0.88 -13.25
N PRO A 374 -3.14 -0.13 -12.26
CA PRO A 374 -3.23 -0.58 -10.86
C PRO A 374 -3.94 -1.92 -10.66
N ARG A 375 -4.94 -2.24 -11.48
CA ARG A 375 -5.65 -3.53 -11.43
C ARG A 375 -4.74 -4.71 -11.77
N THR A 376 -3.94 -4.58 -12.82
CA THR A 376 -2.97 -5.61 -13.21
C THR A 376 -1.90 -5.81 -12.15
N ILE A 377 -1.41 -4.72 -11.53
CA ILE A 377 -0.45 -4.79 -10.43
C ILE A 377 -1.07 -5.51 -9.23
N ARG A 378 -2.30 -5.16 -8.87
CA ARG A 378 -3.04 -5.83 -7.79
C ARG A 378 -3.19 -7.33 -8.04
N ASP A 379 -3.59 -7.73 -9.24
CA ASP A 379 -3.76 -9.13 -9.59
C ASP A 379 -2.44 -9.90 -9.47
N HIS A 380 -1.34 -9.28 -9.89
CA HIS A 380 0.01 -9.84 -9.71
C HIS A 380 0.38 -9.99 -8.22
N VAL A 381 0.06 -9.01 -7.37
CA VAL A 381 0.24 -9.12 -5.92
C VAL A 381 -0.57 -10.28 -5.35
N LEU A 382 -1.86 -10.37 -5.70
CA LEU A 382 -2.73 -11.44 -5.20
C LEU A 382 -2.26 -12.83 -5.61
N GLU A 383 -1.75 -12.98 -6.83
CA GLU A 383 -1.15 -14.25 -7.29
C GLU A 383 0.07 -14.63 -6.45
N GLN A 384 0.98 -13.69 -6.23
CA GLN A 384 2.16 -13.92 -5.38
C GLN A 384 1.79 -14.21 -3.91
N LEU A 385 0.70 -13.63 -3.40
CA LEU A 385 0.25 -13.89 -2.03
C LEU A 385 -0.30 -15.31 -1.81
N ARG A 386 -0.75 -16.03 -2.86
CA ARG A 386 -1.33 -17.37 -2.71
C ARG A 386 -0.41 -18.33 -1.95
N PRO A 387 0.86 -18.53 -2.33
CA PRO A 387 1.78 -19.43 -1.64
C PRO A 387 2.36 -18.87 -0.32
N VAL A 388 2.15 -17.60 0.02
CA VAL A 388 2.64 -17.00 1.27
C VAL A 388 1.97 -17.70 2.46
N ALA A 389 2.76 -18.22 3.38
CA ALA A 389 2.23 -18.87 4.58
C ALA A 389 1.63 -17.85 5.56
N LEU A 390 0.49 -18.18 6.19
CA LEU A 390 -0.18 -17.30 7.16
C LEU A 390 0.67 -17.02 8.40
N GLU A 391 1.57 -17.95 8.75
CA GLU A 391 2.51 -17.83 9.86
C GLU A 391 3.44 -16.63 9.70
N THR A 392 3.74 -16.22 8.46
CA THR A 392 4.58 -15.02 8.18
C THR A 392 3.91 -13.71 8.60
N LEU A 393 2.58 -13.72 8.81
CA LEU A 393 1.83 -12.57 9.31
C LEU A 393 1.98 -12.37 10.81
N ARG A 394 2.33 -13.41 11.57
CA ARG A 394 2.45 -13.35 13.03
C ARG A 394 3.74 -12.67 13.46
N ARG A 395 3.72 -11.91 14.55
CA ARG A 395 4.92 -11.35 15.15
C ARG A 395 5.81 -12.47 15.71
N THR A 396 7.12 -12.28 15.65
CA THR A 396 8.11 -13.28 16.14
C THR A 396 7.84 -13.69 17.59
N ALA A 397 7.40 -12.79 18.45
CA ALA A 397 7.00 -13.09 19.83
C ALA A 397 5.79 -14.05 19.91
N GLN A 398 4.84 -13.94 18.99
CA GLN A 398 3.62 -14.79 18.94
C GLN A 398 3.88 -16.18 18.34
N ARG A 399 5.03 -16.38 17.68
CA ARG A 399 5.43 -17.70 17.10
C ARG A 399 5.99 -18.65 18.14
N ARG A 400 6.40 -18.15 19.32
CA ARG A 400 7.02 -18.96 20.38
C ARG A 400 6.01 -19.58 21.35
N ASP A 401 4.73 -19.23 21.24
CA ASP A 401 3.67 -19.67 22.15
C ASP A 401 2.77 -20.78 21.56
N PHE A 402 3.28 -21.54 20.54
CA PHE A 402 2.61 -22.71 19.98
C PHE A 402 3.58 -23.88 19.83
#